data_f81a55c6f705ce557239d185c5c30c0d
#
_entry.id   f81a55c6f705ce557239d185c5c30c0d
#
_cell.length_a   1.000
_cell.length_b   1.000
_cell.length_c   1.000
_cell.angle_alpha   90.00
_cell.angle_beta   90.00
_cell.angle_gamma   90.00
#
_symmetry.space_group_name_H-M   'P 1'
#
loop_
_entity.id
_entity.type
_entity.pdbx_description
1 polymer ?
#
loop_
_entity_poly.entity_id
_entity_poly.type
_entity_poly.pdbx_seq_one_letter_code
_entity_poly.pdbx_strand_id
1 'polypeptide(L)'
;MIKNIFVNPIEHRLRSGWRILIFVVIFIVIAKILNILIKALGGPPENKFLSELLKSGFLIFVSTSAVVISRKFLDKKSFKSFGLNYNKKVTIDLLIGFFVSGLMIGLIFLSLRIMGYIEIESIGFNNVAVNTVFTFLLWLLFIGITVAWFEELTFRGYLLQNLTDGIGIRWSVILSSIMFGMIHLKNPNATILSGIIITLITFLFVLGWLRTGQLWIPFGLHAGWNFFLGPVFGFPVSGIHEDSFIKLTINGPEWLTGGDFGPEGGFLVLPIIGIGFILLFVLTRNKKDTPWNQFKI
;
A
#
# COMPACT_ATOMS: atom_id res chain seq x y z
N MET A 1 -6.70 35.28 18.95
CA MET A 1 -5.82 34.17 19.37
C MET A 1 -6.42 32.79 19.14
N ILE A 2 -7.63 32.48 19.58
CA ILE A 2 -8.29 31.17 19.42
C ILE A 2 -8.43 30.75 17.94
N LYS A 3 -8.81 31.68 17.05
CA LYS A 3 -8.95 31.40 15.61
C LYS A 3 -7.67 30.81 14.98
N ASN A 4 -6.49 31.21 15.45
CA ASN A 4 -5.21 30.75 14.91
C ASN A 4 -4.84 29.30 15.34
N ILE A 5 -5.54 28.72 16.31
CA ILE A 5 -5.40 27.30 16.67
C ILE A 5 -6.02 26.42 15.58
N PHE A 6 -7.12 26.85 15.01
CA PHE A 6 -7.88 26.09 14.03
C PHE A 6 -7.48 26.42 12.58
N VAL A 7 -7.29 27.70 12.29
CA VAL A 7 -7.06 28.19 10.91
C VAL A 7 -5.63 28.70 10.75
N ASN A 8 -4.98 28.30 9.68
CA ASN A 8 -3.70 28.83 9.26
C ASN A 8 -3.96 30.25 8.70
N PRO A 9 -3.37 31.32 9.31
CA PRO A 9 -3.63 32.69 8.87
C PRO A 9 -3.07 33.01 7.47
N ILE A 10 -2.05 32.29 7.02
CA ILE A 10 -1.43 32.48 5.69
C ILE A 10 -2.24 31.76 4.61
N GLU A 11 -2.63 30.52 4.89
CA GLU A 11 -3.33 29.68 3.90
C GLU A 11 -4.87 29.85 3.89
N HIS A 12 -5.43 30.57 4.87
CA HIS A 12 -6.88 30.76 5.08
C HIS A 12 -7.70 29.47 5.05
N ARG A 13 -7.12 28.36 5.56
CA ARG A 13 -7.75 27.04 5.70
C ARG A 13 -7.42 26.39 7.04
N LEU A 14 -8.09 25.34 7.41
CA LEU A 14 -7.80 24.60 8.65
C LEU A 14 -6.33 24.15 8.68
N ARG A 15 -5.71 24.15 9.86
CA ARG A 15 -4.38 23.54 10.04
C ARG A 15 -4.41 22.06 9.74
N SER A 16 -3.29 21.51 9.29
CA SER A 16 -3.16 20.12 8.81
C SER A 16 -3.67 19.09 9.81
N GLY A 17 -3.39 19.22 11.09
CA GLY A 17 -3.88 18.31 12.12
C GLY A 17 -5.40 18.21 12.18
N TRP A 18 -6.11 19.35 12.09
CA TRP A 18 -7.57 19.38 12.05
C TRP A 18 -8.12 18.79 10.75
N ARG A 19 -7.45 19.02 9.62
CA ARG A 19 -7.85 18.44 8.33
C ARG A 19 -7.74 16.92 8.36
N ILE A 20 -6.66 16.38 8.94
CA ILE A 20 -6.46 14.94 9.10
C ILE A 20 -7.53 14.35 10.03
N LEU A 21 -7.78 15.00 11.18
CA LEU A 21 -8.82 14.53 12.11
C LEU A 21 -10.21 14.48 11.47
N ILE A 22 -10.61 15.55 10.77
CA ILE A 22 -11.90 15.62 10.09
C ILE A 22 -11.95 14.59 8.95
N PHE A 23 -10.86 14.37 8.21
CA PHE A 23 -10.77 13.32 7.20
C PHE A 23 -11.05 11.94 7.79
N VAL A 24 -10.45 11.61 8.94
CA VAL A 24 -10.71 10.33 9.63
C VAL A 24 -12.18 10.21 10.02
N VAL A 25 -12.80 11.27 10.52
CA VAL A 25 -14.23 11.29 10.83
C VAL A 25 -15.08 11.07 9.57
N ILE A 26 -14.79 11.78 8.48
CA ILE A 26 -15.49 11.61 7.20
C ILE A 26 -15.37 10.17 6.70
N PHE A 27 -14.16 9.62 6.74
CA PHE A 27 -13.89 8.23 6.33
C PHE A 27 -14.75 7.24 7.15
N ILE A 28 -14.75 7.37 8.47
CA ILE A 28 -15.52 6.50 9.38
C ILE A 28 -17.03 6.65 9.11
N VAL A 29 -17.52 7.87 8.93
CA VAL A 29 -18.94 8.14 8.68
C VAL A 29 -19.39 7.50 7.37
N ILE A 30 -18.64 7.70 6.27
CA ILE A 30 -18.96 7.10 4.97
C ILE A 30 -18.94 5.57 5.08
N ALA A 31 -17.92 4.99 5.73
CA ALA A 31 -17.79 3.56 5.91
C ALA A 31 -18.97 2.98 6.73
N LYS A 32 -19.38 3.66 7.81
CA LYS A 32 -20.52 3.23 8.62
C LYS A 32 -21.84 3.31 7.87
N ILE A 33 -22.10 4.42 7.17
CA ILE A 33 -23.32 4.58 6.37
C ILE A 33 -23.40 3.48 5.31
N LEU A 34 -22.33 3.25 4.55
CA LEU A 34 -22.33 2.22 3.52
C LEU A 34 -22.50 0.83 4.10
N ASN A 35 -21.89 0.54 5.25
CA ASN A 35 -22.06 -0.76 5.94
C ASN A 35 -23.51 -0.97 6.41
N ILE A 36 -24.15 0.09 6.93
CA ILE A 36 -25.58 0.03 7.31
C ILE A 36 -26.45 -0.27 6.08
N LEU A 37 -26.19 0.41 4.96
CA LEU A 37 -26.93 0.18 3.73
C LEU A 37 -26.74 -1.25 3.20
N ILE A 38 -25.51 -1.77 3.18
CA ILE A 38 -25.23 -3.16 2.78
C ILE A 38 -25.99 -4.14 3.67
N LYS A 39 -26.01 -3.93 4.99
CA LYS A 39 -26.76 -4.79 5.93
C LYS A 39 -28.27 -4.70 5.70
N ALA A 40 -28.80 -3.50 5.45
CA ALA A 40 -30.24 -3.30 5.17
C ALA A 40 -30.68 -3.96 3.85
N LEU A 41 -29.77 -4.16 2.90
CA LEU A 41 -29.99 -4.85 1.63
C LEU A 41 -29.77 -6.38 1.72
N GLY A 42 -29.62 -6.95 2.90
CA GLY A 42 -29.45 -8.39 3.11
C GLY A 42 -28.02 -8.82 3.45
N GLY A 43 -27.09 -7.88 3.61
CA GLY A 43 -25.70 -8.18 3.94
C GLY A 43 -24.82 -8.55 2.74
N PRO A 44 -23.58 -9.00 2.99
CA PRO A 44 -22.70 -9.45 1.90
C PRO A 44 -23.23 -10.74 1.26
N PRO A 45 -23.08 -10.91 -0.06
CA PRO A 45 -23.48 -12.14 -0.75
C PRO A 45 -22.75 -13.37 -0.22
N GLU A 46 -23.43 -14.54 -0.19
CA GLU A 46 -22.80 -15.82 0.18
C GLU A 46 -21.74 -16.26 -0.86
N ASN A 47 -21.93 -15.91 -2.10
CA ASN A 47 -20.95 -16.20 -3.15
C ASN A 47 -19.63 -15.44 -2.89
N LYS A 48 -18.53 -16.19 -2.70
CA LYS A 48 -17.19 -15.65 -2.37
C LYS A 48 -16.74 -14.56 -3.37
N PHE A 49 -16.92 -14.79 -4.67
CA PHE A 49 -16.52 -13.83 -5.71
C PHE A 49 -17.29 -12.50 -5.59
N LEU A 50 -18.62 -12.56 -5.45
CA LEU A 50 -19.45 -11.35 -5.28
C LEU A 50 -19.17 -10.65 -3.97
N SER A 51 -18.88 -11.38 -2.89
CA SER A 51 -18.49 -10.83 -1.60
C SER A 51 -17.17 -10.04 -1.70
N GLU A 52 -16.15 -10.60 -2.37
CA GLU A 52 -14.86 -9.91 -2.57
C GLU A 52 -15.01 -8.70 -3.51
N LEU A 53 -15.85 -8.80 -4.55
CA LEU A 53 -16.18 -7.65 -5.41
C LEU A 53 -16.85 -6.51 -4.62
N LEU A 54 -17.79 -6.86 -3.74
CA LEU A 54 -18.44 -5.89 -2.86
C LEU A 54 -17.44 -5.23 -1.90
N LYS A 55 -16.55 -6.01 -1.26
CA LYS A 55 -15.49 -5.48 -0.39
C LYS A 55 -14.56 -4.55 -1.15
N SER A 56 -14.13 -4.94 -2.34
CA SER A 56 -13.28 -4.11 -3.22
C SER A 56 -13.96 -2.80 -3.59
N GLY A 57 -15.23 -2.85 -4.02
CA GLY A 57 -16.04 -1.67 -4.30
C GLY A 57 -16.22 -0.77 -3.07
N PHE A 58 -16.43 -1.38 -1.89
CA PHE A 58 -16.51 -0.66 -0.62
C PHE A 58 -15.22 0.10 -0.32
N LEU A 59 -14.06 -0.54 -0.40
CA LEU A 59 -12.76 0.08 -0.14
C LEU A 59 -12.48 1.24 -1.11
N ILE A 60 -12.69 1.03 -2.42
CA ILE A 60 -12.50 2.07 -3.43
C ILE A 60 -13.45 3.25 -3.18
N PHE A 61 -14.72 2.98 -2.95
CA PHE A 61 -15.72 4.03 -2.77
C PHE A 61 -15.46 4.86 -1.50
N VAL A 62 -15.24 4.21 -0.36
CA VAL A 62 -15.02 4.90 0.93
C VAL A 62 -13.77 5.74 0.86
N SER A 63 -12.64 5.16 0.43
CA SER A 63 -11.35 5.87 0.38
C SER A 63 -11.39 7.04 -0.60
N THR A 64 -11.87 6.80 -1.82
CA THR A 64 -11.92 7.83 -2.86
C THR A 64 -12.85 8.97 -2.47
N SER A 65 -14.07 8.65 -1.96
CA SER A 65 -15.04 9.66 -1.54
C SER A 65 -14.52 10.50 -0.38
N ALA A 66 -13.97 9.85 0.67
CA ALA A 66 -13.42 10.56 1.82
C ALA A 66 -12.28 11.50 1.41
N VAL A 67 -11.36 11.01 0.57
CA VAL A 67 -10.22 11.79 0.08
C VAL A 67 -10.68 12.93 -0.83
N VAL A 68 -11.61 12.69 -1.78
CA VAL A 68 -12.13 13.73 -2.69
C VAL A 68 -12.83 14.83 -1.91
N ILE A 69 -13.72 14.47 -0.97
CA ILE A 69 -14.44 15.42 -0.12
C ILE A 69 -13.44 16.26 0.68
N SER A 70 -12.52 15.59 1.37
CA SER A 70 -11.54 16.30 2.21
C SER A 70 -10.60 17.19 1.39
N ARG A 71 -10.11 16.71 0.22
CA ARG A 71 -9.25 17.50 -0.64
C ARG A 71 -9.94 18.76 -1.17
N LYS A 72 -11.19 18.60 -1.57
CA LYS A 72 -11.99 19.73 -2.12
C LYS A 72 -12.36 20.75 -1.04
N PHE A 73 -12.89 20.29 0.10
CA PHE A 73 -13.51 21.17 1.11
C PHE A 73 -12.55 21.60 2.23
N LEU A 74 -11.64 20.72 2.66
CA LEU A 74 -10.70 21.02 3.74
C LEU A 74 -9.39 21.59 3.19
N ASP A 75 -8.80 20.95 2.17
CA ASP A 75 -7.54 21.38 1.59
C ASP A 75 -7.71 22.49 0.57
N LYS A 76 -8.91 22.67 -0.02
CA LYS A 76 -9.19 23.61 -1.11
C LYS A 76 -8.27 23.39 -2.32
N LYS A 77 -7.95 22.14 -2.61
CA LYS A 77 -7.06 21.70 -3.71
C LYS A 77 -7.81 20.72 -4.62
N SER A 78 -7.35 20.56 -5.85
CA SER A 78 -7.90 19.58 -6.78
C SER A 78 -7.44 18.15 -6.44
N PHE A 79 -8.22 17.14 -6.80
CA PHE A 79 -7.85 15.73 -6.63
C PHE A 79 -6.55 15.37 -7.36
N LYS A 80 -6.34 15.90 -8.57
CA LYS A 80 -5.11 15.71 -9.34
C LYS A 80 -3.84 16.18 -8.60
N SER A 81 -3.99 17.16 -7.70
CA SER A 81 -2.85 17.71 -6.93
C SER A 81 -2.22 16.70 -5.94
N PHE A 82 -2.79 15.50 -5.77
CA PHE A 82 -2.15 14.41 -5.04
C PHE A 82 -0.99 13.74 -5.80
N GLY A 83 -0.78 14.09 -7.06
CA GLY A 83 0.14 13.38 -7.93
C GLY A 83 -0.58 12.28 -8.72
N LEU A 84 -1.83 12.53 -9.08
CA LEU A 84 -2.65 11.67 -9.95
C LEU A 84 -2.82 12.30 -11.34
N ASN A 85 -1.75 12.90 -11.85
CA ASN A 85 -1.76 13.45 -13.20
C ASN A 85 -1.70 12.31 -14.23
N TYR A 86 -2.71 12.28 -15.09
CA TYR A 86 -2.76 11.31 -16.18
C TYR A 86 -1.97 11.83 -17.38
N ASN A 87 -0.88 11.15 -17.70
CA ASN A 87 -0.02 11.43 -18.84
C ASN A 87 0.60 10.13 -19.39
N LYS A 88 1.31 10.22 -20.52
CA LYS A 88 1.92 9.03 -21.17
C LYS A 88 2.92 8.24 -20.29
N LYS A 89 3.37 8.80 -19.17
CA LYS A 89 4.33 8.14 -18.26
C LYS A 89 3.64 7.32 -17.17
N VAL A 90 2.33 7.43 -17.00
CA VAL A 90 1.57 6.72 -15.94
C VAL A 90 1.81 5.21 -16.02
N THR A 91 1.62 4.64 -17.21
CA THR A 91 1.82 3.20 -17.41
C THR A 91 3.26 2.77 -17.09
N ILE A 92 4.25 3.55 -17.52
CA ILE A 92 5.67 3.27 -17.24
C ILE A 92 5.94 3.34 -15.74
N ASP A 93 5.44 4.37 -15.06
CA ASP A 93 5.64 4.56 -13.61
C ASP A 93 4.96 3.41 -12.81
N LEU A 94 3.76 2.98 -13.21
CA LEU A 94 3.09 1.80 -12.64
C LEU A 94 3.91 0.52 -12.85
N LEU A 95 4.36 0.27 -14.09
CA LEU A 95 5.14 -0.93 -14.42
C LEU A 95 6.50 -0.94 -13.72
N ILE A 96 7.19 0.20 -13.59
CA ILE A 96 8.42 0.31 -12.80
C ILE A 96 8.16 -0.17 -11.37
N GLY A 97 7.14 0.38 -10.70
CA GLY A 97 6.79 -0.03 -9.34
C GLY A 97 6.47 -1.52 -9.25
N PHE A 98 5.59 -2.00 -10.12
CA PHE A 98 5.12 -3.37 -10.14
C PHE A 98 6.26 -4.38 -10.32
N PHE A 99 7.12 -4.20 -11.31
CA PHE A 99 8.21 -5.14 -11.57
C PHE A 99 9.39 -5.00 -10.61
N VAL A 100 9.63 -3.82 -10.02
CA VAL A 100 10.60 -3.68 -8.93
C VAL A 100 10.16 -4.52 -7.73
N SER A 101 8.89 -4.48 -7.34
CA SER A 101 8.36 -5.35 -6.28
C SER A 101 8.44 -6.83 -6.67
N GLY A 102 8.09 -7.19 -7.90
CA GLY A 102 8.21 -8.57 -8.39
C GLY A 102 9.63 -9.11 -8.29
N LEU A 103 10.63 -8.29 -8.68
CA LEU A 103 12.04 -8.65 -8.52
C LEU A 103 12.43 -8.84 -7.05
N MET A 104 12.01 -7.92 -6.17
CA MET A 104 12.30 -7.99 -4.74
C MET A 104 11.72 -9.25 -4.12
N ILE A 105 10.46 -9.56 -4.37
CA ILE A 105 9.80 -10.77 -3.85
C ILE A 105 10.42 -12.03 -4.45
N GLY A 106 10.77 -12.04 -5.73
CA GLY A 106 11.52 -13.11 -6.37
C GLY A 106 12.88 -13.37 -5.70
N LEU A 107 13.59 -12.31 -5.31
CA LEU A 107 14.85 -12.44 -4.56
C LEU A 107 14.63 -13.00 -3.15
N ILE A 108 13.57 -12.59 -2.45
CA ILE A 108 13.18 -13.17 -1.16
C ILE A 108 12.93 -14.67 -1.31
N PHE A 109 12.07 -15.04 -2.27
CA PHE A 109 11.74 -16.44 -2.55
C PHE A 109 12.98 -17.27 -2.87
N LEU A 110 13.84 -16.78 -3.78
CA LEU A 110 15.07 -17.48 -4.14
C LEU A 110 16.02 -17.63 -2.95
N SER A 111 16.18 -16.59 -2.13
CA SER A 111 17.03 -16.63 -0.94
C SER A 111 16.55 -17.67 0.07
N LEU A 112 15.25 -17.68 0.39
CA LEU A 112 14.66 -18.66 1.29
C LEU A 112 14.75 -20.09 0.75
N ARG A 113 14.61 -20.26 -0.57
CA ARG A 113 14.73 -21.55 -1.25
C ARG A 113 16.17 -22.10 -1.17
N ILE A 114 17.16 -21.24 -1.42
CA ILE A 114 18.59 -21.60 -1.35
C ILE A 114 18.98 -21.96 0.10
N MET A 115 18.43 -21.24 1.08
CA MET A 115 18.67 -21.52 2.50
C MET A 115 17.95 -22.80 3.00
N GLY A 116 17.06 -23.39 2.20
CA GLY A 116 16.26 -24.55 2.60
C GLY A 116 15.13 -24.22 3.58
N TYR A 117 14.70 -22.95 3.65
CA TYR A 117 13.68 -22.47 4.58
C TYR A 117 12.27 -22.44 3.98
N ILE A 118 12.11 -22.80 2.72
CA ILE A 118 10.81 -23.05 2.09
C ILE A 118 10.81 -24.36 1.35
N GLU A 119 9.68 -25.08 1.45
CA GLU A 119 9.39 -26.29 0.69
C GLU A 119 8.23 -25.99 -0.25
N ILE A 120 8.40 -26.31 -1.54
CA ILE A 120 7.34 -26.14 -2.56
C ILE A 120 6.49 -27.40 -2.55
N GLU A 121 5.22 -27.27 -2.16
CA GLU A 121 4.26 -28.37 -2.13
C GLU A 121 3.66 -28.62 -3.52
N SER A 122 3.33 -27.55 -4.24
CA SER A 122 2.82 -27.65 -5.60
C SER A 122 3.03 -26.36 -6.39
N ILE A 123 3.06 -26.47 -7.72
CA ILE A 123 3.11 -25.34 -8.63
C ILE A 123 1.91 -25.46 -9.58
N GLY A 124 1.16 -24.36 -9.73
CA GLY A 124 -0.04 -24.32 -10.53
C GLY A 124 -1.23 -24.96 -9.83
N PHE A 125 -2.33 -25.04 -10.56
CA PHE A 125 -3.57 -25.66 -10.11
C PHE A 125 -3.70 -27.00 -10.84
N ASN A 126 -3.51 -28.11 -10.11
CA ASN A 126 -3.63 -29.46 -10.67
C ASN A 126 -4.99 -29.64 -11.37
N ASN A 127 -4.97 -30.13 -12.60
CA ASN A 127 -6.16 -30.40 -13.43
C ASN A 127 -7.05 -29.20 -13.76
N VAL A 128 -6.51 -27.96 -13.67
CA VAL A 128 -7.24 -26.74 -14.03
C VAL A 128 -6.74 -26.21 -15.36
N ALA A 129 -7.67 -25.82 -16.24
CA ALA A 129 -7.32 -25.23 -17.53
C ALA A 129 -6.52 -23.93 -17.36
N VAL A 130 -5.53 -23.69 -18.23
CA VAL A 130 -4.63 -22.53 -18.17
C VAL A 130 -5.39 -21.19 -18.17
N ASN A 131 -6.49 -21.09 -18.93
CA ASN A 131 -7.34 -19.91 -18.95
C ASN A 131 -7.99 -19.63 -17.58
N THR A 132 -8.38 -20.66 -16.84
CA THR A 132 -8.94 -20.54 -15.48
C THR A 132 -7.86 -20.03 -14.50
N VAL A 133 -6.63 -20.57 -14.60
CA VAL A 133 -5.48 -20.08 -13.81
C VAL A 133 -5.23 -18.60 -14.10
N PHE A 134 -5.18 -18.23 -15.37
CA PHE A 134 -4.96 -16.83 -15.77
C PHE A 134 -6.06 -15.90 -15.25
N THR A 135 -7.33 -16.29 -15.40
CA THR A 135 -8.48 -15.52 -14.89
C THR A 135 -8.41 -15.34 -13.37
N PHE A 136 -8.00 -16.40 -12.66
CA PHE A 136 -7.84 -16.36 -11.22
C PHE A 136 -6.71 -15.40 -10.79
N LEU A 137 -5.55 -15.46 -11.45
CA LEU A 137 -4.44 -14.51 -11.17
C LEU A 137 -4.82 -13.07 -11.48
N LEU A 138 -5.57 -12.81 -12.55
CA LEU A 138 -6.09 -11.47 -12.84
C LEU A 138 -7.06 -11.00 -11.75
N TRP A 139 -7.86 -11.89 -11.19
CA TRP A 139 -8.77 -11.58 -10.10
C TRP A 139 -8.00 -11.19 -8.82
N LEU A 140 -6.97 -11.97 -8.46
CA LEU A 140 -6.13 -11.66 -7.30
C LEU A 140 -5.31 -10.37 -7.50
N LEU A 141 -4.86 -10.10 -8.74
CA LEU A 141 -4.24 -8.82 -9.08
C LEU A 141 -5.23 -7.65 -8.89
N PHE A 142 -6.50 -7.83 -9.29
CA PHE A 142 -7.54 -6.81 -9.07
C PHE A 142 -7.74 -6.51 -7.58
N ILE A 143 -7.77 -7.53 -6.71
CA ILE A 143 -7.85 -7.35 -5.26
C ILE A 143 -6.63 -6.58 -4.76
N GLY A 144 -5.42 -6.98 -5.16
CA GLY A 144 -4.18 -6.30 -4.79
C GLY A 144 -4.14 -4.83 -5.22
N ILE A 145 -4.63 -4.52 -6.44
CA ILE A 145 -4.79 -3.14 -6.94
C ILE A 145 -5.78 -2.35 -6.06
N THR A 146 -6.87 -2.97 -5.62
CA THR A 146 -7.88 -2.31 -4.78
C THR A 146 -7.31 -1.92 -3.42
N VAL A 147 -6.59 -2.84 -2.77
CA VAL A 147 -5.92 -2.57 -1.49
C VAL A 147 -4.86 -1.48 -1.66
N ALA A 148 -4.02 -1.60 -2.69
CA ALA A 148 -3.02 -0.58 -3.00
C ALA A 148 -3.65 0.81 -3.25
N TRP A 149 -4.76 0.88 -3.99
CA TRP A 149 -5.50 2.12 -4.20
C TRP A 149 -5.95 2.74 -2.88
N PHE A 150 -6.63 1.96 -2.06
CA PHE A 150 -7.13 2.42 -0.75
C PHE A 150 -5.98 2.96 0.11
N GLU A 151 -4.91 2.20 0.26
CA GLU A 151 -3.83 2.53 1.19
C GLU A 151 -2.94 3.65 0.66
N GLU A 152 -2.53 3.62 -0.61
CA GLU A 152 -1.68 4.67 -1.16
C GLU A 152 -2.41 6.01 -1.23
N LEU A 153 -3.68 6.01 -1.64
CA LEU A 153 -4.46 7.24 -1.71
C LEU A 153 -4.68 7.85 -0.32
N THR A 154 -4.89 7.01 0.70
CA THR A 154 -5.09 7.45 2.09
C THR A 154 -3.78 7.92 2.72
N PHE A 155 -2.72 7.10 2.63
CA PHE A 155 -1.46 7.37 3.34
C PHE A 155 -0.55 8.30 2.57
N ARG A 156 -0.22 8.02 1.29
CA ARG A 156 0.72 8.86 0.51
C ARG A 156 0.00 10.02 -0.17
N GLY A 157 -1.26 9.83 -0.52
CA GLY A 157 -2.10 10.91 -1.04
C GLY A 157 -2.50 11.90 0.06
N TYR A 158 -3.36 11.50 0.98
CA TYR A 158 -3.95 12.44 1.93
C TYR A 158 -3.08 12.71 3.17
N LEU A 159 -2.73 11.66 3.92
CA LEU A 159 -2.05 11.80 5.22
C LEU A 159 -0.67 12.43 5.08
N LEU A 160 0.23 11.84 4.28
CA LEU A 160 1.60 12.32 4.10
C LEU A 160 1.65 13.77 3.63
N GLN A 161 0.83 14.14 2.62
CA GLN A 161 0.86 15.50 2.07
C GLN A 161 0.27 16.52 3.03
N ASN A 162 -0.76 16.16 3.82
CA ASN A 162 -1.28 17.03 4.87
C ASN A 162 -0.28 17.18 6.04
N LEU A 163 0.39 16.12 6.44
CA LEU A 163 1.48 16.22 7.43
C LEU A 163 2.61 17.12 6.90
N THR A 164 2.96 17.01 5.61
CA THR A 164 3.99 17.86 4.98
C THR A 164 3.63 19.35 5.06
N ASP A 165 2.37 19.70 4.84
CA ASP A 165 1.88 21.07 5.01
C ASP A 165 2.01 21.58 6.48
N GLY A 166 2.02 20.67 7.46
CA GLY A 166 2.01 21.05 8.90
C GLY A 166 3.36 21.00 9.60
N ILE A 167 4.13 19.96 9.36
CA ILE A 167 5.38 19.64 10.10
C ILE A 167 6.61 19.50 9.19
N GLY A 168 6.45 19.80 7.90
CA GLY A 168 7.50 19.64 6.90
C GLY A 168 7.71 18.20 6.45
N ILE A 169 8.38 18.05 5.30
CA ILE A 169 8.46 16.79 4.57
C ILE A 169 9.21 15.68 5.33
N ARG A 170 10.28 16.02 6.07
CA ARG A 170 11.09 15.02 6.79
C ARG A 170 10.31 14.31 7.88
N TRP A 171 9.65 15.09 8.74
CA TRP A 171 8.86 14.54 9.84
C TRP A 171 7.59 13.85 9.35
N SER A 172 6.99 14.34 8.27
CA SER A 172 5.82 13.70 7.69
C SER A 172 6.13 12.33 7.08
N VAL A 173 7.28 12.18 6.43
CA VAL A 173 7.74 10.87 5.93
C VAL A 173 7.90 9.87 7.07
N ILE A 174 8.59 10.27 8.15
CA ILE A 174 8.80 9.40 9.31
C ILE A 174 7.47 9.04 9.96
N LEU A 175 6.65 10.04 10.29
CA LEU A 175 5.41 9.82 11.03
C LEU A 175 4.39 9.01 10.23
N SER A 176 4.19 9.32 8.93
CA SER A 176 3.25 8.56 8.10
C SER A 176 3.68 7.11 7.89
N SER A 177 4.99 6.84 7.81
CA SER A 177 5.51 5.48 7.68
C SER A 177 5.35 4.68 8.98
N ILE A 178 5.62 5.30 10.13
CA ILE A 178 5.37 4.68 11.43
C ILE A 178 3.87 4.38 11.61
N MET A 179 2.99 5.32 11.29
CA MET A 179 1.55 5.11 11.38
C MET A 179 1.08 3.95 10.49
N PHE A 180 1.66 3.80 9.30
CA PHE A 180 1.37 2.69 8.41
C PHE A 180 1.81 1.34 8.99
N GLY A 181 3.02 1.25 9.56
CA GLY A 181 3.46 0.03 10.26
C GLY A 181 2.60 -0.29 11.49
N MET A 182 2.21 0.74 12.26
CA MET A 182 1.39 0.56 13.47
C MET A 182 -0.01 0.00 13.19
N ILE A 183 -0.67 0.39 12.10
CA ILE A 183 -1.99 -0.17 11.78
C ILE A 183 -1.92 -1.65 11.43
N HIS A 184 -0.80 -2.12 10.86
CA HIS A 184 -0.57 -3.52 10.53
C HIS A 184 -0.31 -4.41 11.76
N LEU A 185 -0.04 -3.83 12.93
CA LEU A 185 0.01 -4.58 14.20
C LEU A 185 -1.34 -5.18 14.61
N LYS A 186 -2.44 -4.81 13.93
CA LYS A 186 -3.77 -5.42 14.12
C LYS A 186 -4.00 -6.66 13.25
N ASN A 187 -3.10 -6.94 12.33
CA ASN A 187 -3.20 -8.09 11.44
C ASN A 187 -2.91 -9.40 12.19
N PRO A 188 -3.40 -10.55 11.70
CA PRO A 188 -3.07 -11.86 12.26
C PRO A 188 -1.55 -12.07 12.32
N ASN A 189 -1.07 -12.73 13.37
CA ASN A 189 0.33 -13.08 13.57
C ASN A 189 1.32 -11.89 13.56
N ALA A 190 0.83 -10.65 13.70
CA ALA A 190 1.68 -9.46 13.73
C ALA A 190 2.55 -9.42 14.99
N THR A 191 3.79 -9.01 14.80
CA THR A 191 4.78 -8.78 15.87
C THR A 191 5.26 -7.34 15.84
N ILE A 192 5.93 -6.88 16.89
CA ILE A 192 6.58 -5.56 16.88
C ILE A 192 7.60 -5.48 15.74
N LEU A 193 8.31 -6.59 15.47
CA LEU A 193 9.26 -6.66 14.37
C LEU A 193 8.59 -6.44 13.02
N SER A 194 7.45 -7.10 12.77
CA SER A 194 6.69 -6.90 11.53
C SER A 194 6.24 -5.45 11.34
N GLY A 195 5.77 -4.79 12.41
CA GLY A 195 5.43 -3.37 12.36
C GLY A 195 6.61 -2.46 12.01
N ILE A 196 7.81 -2.76 12.55
CA ILE A 196 9.05 -2.05 12.20
C ILE A 196 9.42 -2.29 10.73
N ILE A 197 9.39 -3.54 10.28
CA ILE A 197 9.75 -3.90 8.91
C ILE A 197 8.78 -3.27 7.90
N ILE A 198 7.46 -3.31 8.15
CA ILE A 198 6.48 -2.64 7.30
C ILE A 198 6.72 -1.12 7.26
N THR A 199 7.09 -0.51 8.39
CA THR A 199 7.51 0.89 8.41
C THR A 199 8.68 1.13 7.44
N LEU A 200 9.68 0.25 7.41
CA LEU A 200 10.83 0.35 6.51
C LEU A 200 10.45 0.12 5.03
N ILE A 201 9.59 -0.86 4.74
CA ILE A 201 9.02 -1.07 3.39
C ILE A 201 8.28 0.19 2.93
N THR A 202 7.54 0.82 3.85
CA THR A 202 6.80 2.06 3.56
C THR A 202 7.71 3.20 3.11
N PHE A 203 8.93 3.33 3.65
CA PHE A 203 9.88 4.33 3.15
C PHE A 203 10.21 4.13 1.66
N LEU A 204 10.26 2.88 1.17
CA LEU A 204 10.47 2.60 -0.24
C LEU A 204 9.31 3.14 -1.09
N PHE A 205 8.04 2.94 -0.65
CA PHE A 205 6.86 3.46 -1.34
C PHE A 205 6.85 5.00 -1.32
N VAL A 206 7.18 5.60 -0.16
CA VAL A 206 7.33 7.06 -0.04
C VAL A 206 8.44 7.59 -0.95
N LEU A 207 9.56 6.85 -1.12
CA LEU A 207 10.60 7.24 -2.07
C LEU A 207 10.06 7.36 -3.49
N GLY A 208 9.19 6.43 -3.93
CA GLY A 208 8.54 6.51 -5.23
C GLY A 208 7.79 7.85 -5.43
N TRP A 209 7.05 8.29 -4.43
CA TRP A 209 6.39 9.60 -4.44
C TRP A 209 7.38 10.77 -4.37
N LEU A 210 8.36 10.71 -3.49
CA LEU A 210 9.38 11.77 -3.35
C LEU A 210 10.12 12.00 -4.68
N ARG A 211 10.41 10.92 -5.42
CA ARG A 211 11.16 10.96 -6.67
C ARG A 211 10.37 11.40 -7.88
N THR A 212 9.05 11.30 -7.82
CA THR A 212 8.18 11.57 -9.00
C THR A 212 7.17 12.67 -8.77
N GLY A 213 6.81 12.97 -7.52
CA GLY A 213 5.66 13.79 -7.17
C GLY A 213 4.32 13.15 -7.58
N GLN A 214 4.34 11.86 -7.98
CA GLN A 214 3.18 11.12 -8.44
C GLN A 214 2.96 9.88 -7.59
N LEU A 215 1.70 9.43 -7.49
CA LEU A 215 1.35 8.21 -6.75
C LEU A 215 1.49 6.93 -7.58
N TRP A 216 1.82 7.02 -8.88
CA TRP A 216 1.80 5.87 -9.78
C TRP A 216 2.88 4.84 -9.46
N ILE A 217 4.12 5.26 -9.14
CA ILE A 217 5.16 4.32 -8.66
C ILE A 217 4.77 3.67 -7.33
N PRO A 218 4.35 4.41 -6.27
CA PRO A 218 3.82 3.81 -5.05
C PRO A 218 2.71 2.79 -5.29
N PHE A 219 1.72 3.10 -6.13
CA PHE A 219 0.67 2.15 -6.51
C PHE A 219 1.22 0.90 -7.17
N GLY A 220 2.13 1.06 -8.13
CA GLY A 220 2.76 -0.07 -8.81
C GLY A 220 3.56 -0.94 -7.84
N LEU A 221 4.36 -0.32 -6.95
CA LEU A 221 5.11 -1.02 -5.91
C LEU A 221 4.19 -1.84 -5.00
N HIS A 222 3.14 -1.21 -4.50
CA HIS A 222 2.24 -1.84 -3.54
C HIS A 222 1.42 -2.97 -4.19
N ALA A 223 0.80 -2.71 -5.34
CA ALA A 223 0.06 -3.73 -6.08
C ALA A 223 0.96 -4.91 -6.49
N GLY A 224 2.18 -4.63 -6.96
CA GLY A 224 3.17 -5.65 -7.30
C GLY A 224 3.64 -6.42 -6.07
N TRP A 225 3.90 -5.74 -4.96
CA TRP A 225 4.27 -6.36 -3.70
C TRP A 225 3.23 -7.40 -3.27
N ASN A 226 1.98 -6.99 -3.10
CA ASN A 226 0.91 -7.88 -2.67
C ASN A 226 0.69 -9.01 -3.67
N PHE A 227 0.68 -8.72 -4.98
CA PHE A 227 0.45 -9.71 -6.02
C PHE A 227 1.55 -10.77 -6.09
N PHE A 228 2.82 -10.37 -6.08
CA PHE A 228 3.91 -11.33 -6.15
C PHE A 228 4.08 -12.09 -4.83
N LEU A 229 3.90 -11.43 -3.68
CA LEU A 229 4.08 -12.05 -2.37
C LEU A 229 3.06 -13.19 -2.15
N GLY A 230 1.77 -12.93 -2.22
CA GLY A 230 0.71 -13.91 -2.00
C GLY A 230 0.37 -14.71 -3.26
N PRO A 231 -0.36 -14.13 -4.21
CA PRO A 231 -0.89 -14.82 -5.38
C PRO A 231 0.13 -15.60 -6.21
N VAL A 232 1.34 -15.07 -6.40
CA VAL A 232 2.37 -15.72 -7.22
C VAL A 232 3.20 -16.70 -6.39
N PHE A 233 3.85 -16.21 -5.34
CA PHE A 233 4.84 -17.01 -4.59
C PHE A 233 4.28 -17.73 -3.36
N GLY A 234 3.03 -17.45 -2.94
CA GLY A 234 2.36 -18.20 -1.89
C GLY A 234 2.77 -17.87 -0.46
N PHE A 235 3.44 -16.75 -0.24
CA PHE A 235 3.71 -16.26 1.10
C PHE A 235 2.47 -15.60 1.71
N PRO A 236 2.32 -15.62 3.05
CA PRO A 236 1.34 -14.75 3.70
C PRO A 236 1.63 -13.26 3.38
N VAL A 237 0.58 -12.49 3.10
CA VAL A 237 0.66 -11.04 2.91
C VAL A 237 0.22 -10.37 4.20
N SER A 238 1.13 -9.80 4.94
CA SER A 238 0.87 -9.18 6.25
C SER A 238 0.01 -10.05 7.17
N GLY A 239 0.33 -11.35 7.25
CA GLY A 239 -0.37 -12.32 8.08
C GLY A 239 -1.65 -12.91 7.48
N ILE A 240 -2.00 -12.55 6.24
CA ILE A 240 -3.18 -13.07 5.54
C ILE A 240 -2.76 -14.09 4.49
N HIS A 241 -3.29 -15.31 4.61
CA HIS A 241 -3.10 -16.36 3.62
C HIS A 241 -4.13 -16.23 2.51
N GLU A 242 -3.67 -16.25 1.27
CA GLU A 242 -4.49 -16.24 0.07
C GLU A 242 -4.24 -17.49 -0.79
N ASP A 243 -5.19 -17.76 -1.69
CA ASP A 243 -4.95 -18.77 -2.72
C ASP A 243 -3.81 -18.31 -3.63
N SER A 244 -2.89 -19.23 -4.01
CA SER A 244 -1.66 -18.89 -4.70
C SER A 244 -1.29 -19.85 -5.81
N PHE A 245 -0.48 -19.38 -6.77
CA PHE A 245 0.05 -20.19 -7.86
C PHE A 245 1.12 -21.17 -7.37
N ILE A 246 2.01 -20.74 -6.47
CA ILE A 246 2.94 -21.62 -5.77
C ILE A 246 2.41 -21.85 -4.37
N LYS A 247 2.21 -23.10 -3.99
CA LYS A 247 1.93 -23.47 -2.60
C LYS A 247 3.22 -23.89 -1.94
N LEU A 248 3.50 -23.32 -0.78
CA LEU A 248 4.73 -23.54 -0.05
C LEU A 248 4.49 -23.61 1.46
N THR A 249 5.40 -24.29 2.14
CA THR A 249 5.53 -24.28 3.60
C THR A 249 6.82 -23.57 3.99
N ILE A 250 6.76 -22.73 5.03
CA ILE A 250 7.89 -21.99 5.58
C ILE A 250 8.41 -22.76 6.80
N ASN A 251 9.66 -23.25 6.73
CA ASN A 251 10.28 -24.08 7.77
C ASN A 251 11.46 -23.41 8.50
N GLY A 252 11.79 -22.18 8.14
CA GLY A 252 12.92 -21.44 8.71
C GLY A 252 12.59 -20.71 10.01
N PRO A 253 13.60 -20.14 10.69
CA PRO A 253 13.39 -19.38 11.92
C PRO A 253 12.55 -18.11 11.65
N GLU A 254 11.51 -17.89 12.47
CA GLU A 254 10.53 -16.81 12.27
C GLU A 254 11.17 -15.41 12.20
N TRP A 255 12.20 -15.15 13.01
CA TRP A 255 12.87 -13.84 12.98
C TRP A 255 13.50 -13.52 11.61
N LEU A 256 13.85 -14.54 10.81
CA LEU A 256 14.45 -14.38 9.49
C LEU A 256 13.40 -14.42 8.38
N THR A 257 12.49 -15.41 8.44
CA THR A 257 11.50 -15.69 7.40
C THR A 257 10.21 -14.89 7.53
N GLY A 258 9.91 -14.44 8.77
CA GLY A 258 8.66 -13.82 9.15
C GLY A 258 7.54 -14.79 9.54
N GLY A 259 7.78 -16.12 9.46
CA GLY A 259 6.82 -17.15 9.88
C GLY A 259 5.45 -16.97 9.24
N ASP A 260 4.39 -17.12 10.06
CA ASP A 260 2.98 -16.99 9.62
C ASP A 260 2.56 -15.55 9.26
N PHE A 261 3.36 -14.54 9.59
CA PHE A 261 3.14 -13.19 9.10
C PHE A 261 3.60 -13.01 7.66
N GLY A 262 4.52 -13.86 7.22
CA GLY A 262 5.18 -13.78 5.93
C GLY A 262 6.47 -12.96 5.97
N PRO A 263 7.19 -12.85 4.84
CA PRO A 263 8.50 -12.20 4.74
C PRO A 263 8.54 -10.76 5.27
N GLU A 264 7.41 -10.06 5.28
CA GLU A 264 7.25 -8.73 5.87
C GLU A 264 7.47 -8.70 7.40
N GLY A 265 7.52 -9.86 8.05
CA GLY A 265 7.83 -10.03 9.47
C GLY A 265 9.28 -10.45 9.75
N GLY A 266 10.10 -10.70 8.72
CA GLY A 266 11.44 -11.29 8.86
C GLY A 266 12.58 -10.39 8.42
N PHE A 267 13.75 -10.53 9.05
CA PHE A 267 14.94 -9.73 8.74
C PHE A 267 15.48 -9.91 7.33
N LEU A 268 15.16 -11.01 6.64
CA LEU A 268 15.63 -11.26 5.27
C LEU A 268 15.18 -10.18 4.29
N VAL A 269 14.05 -9.53 4.52
CA VAL A 269 13.53 -8.49 3.65
C VAL A 269 14.39 -7.21 3.66
N LEU A 270 15.16 -6.96 4.72
CA LEU A 270 15.91 -5.69 4.88
C LEU A 270 16.96 -5.44 3.78
N PRO A 271 17.88 -6.38 3.46
CA PRO A 271 18.80 -6.17 2.35
C PRO A 271 18.07 -6.03 1.01
N ILE A 272 16.93 -6.69 0.84
CA ILE A 272 16.12 -6.61 -0.37
C ILE A 272 15.46 -5.24 -0.51
N ILE A 273 14.98 -4.65 0.60
CA ILE A 273 14.51 -3.24 0.63
C ILE A 273 15.66 -2.32 0.17
N GLY A 274 16.90 -2.55 0.63
CA GLY A 274 18.07 -1.79 0.19
C GLY A 274 18.26 -1.84 -1.34
N ILE A 275 18.12 -3.02 -1.93
CA ILE A 275 18.14 -3.19 -3.40
C ILE A 275 17.00 -2.39 -4.04
N GLY A 276 15.78 -2.45 -3.51
CA GLY A 276 14.64 -1.68 -3.98
C GLY A 276 14.90 -0.17 -3.98
N PHE A 277 15.53 0.36 -2.93
CA PHE A 277 15.94 1.77 -2.85
C PHE A 277 16.92 2.14 -3.97
N ILE A 278 17.94 1.32 -4.20
CA ILE A 278 18.92 1.54 -5.27
C ILE A 278 18.24 1.54 -6.63
N LEU A 279 17.41 0.54 -6.91
CA LEU A 279 16.69 0.41 -8.17
C LEU A 279 15.81 1.62 -8.45
N LEU A 280 14.98 2.03 -7.48
CA LEU A 280 14.13 3.20 -7.64
C LEU A 280 14.94 4.48 -7.86
N PHE A 281 16.04 4.63 -7.12
CA PHE A 281 16.90 5.80 -7.27
C PHE A 281 17.49 5.89 -8.67
N VAL A 282 17.96 4.78 -9.21
CA VAL A 282 18.53 4.70 -10.57
C VAL A 282 17.46 4.93 -11.63
N LEU A 283 16.32 4.23 -11.53
CA LEU A 283 15.24 4.31 -12.51
C LEU A 283 14.54 5.68 -12.55
N THR A 284 14.61 6.43 -11.44
CA THR A 284 13.99 7.77 -11.34
C THR A 284 14.99 8.91 -11.39
N ARG A 285 16.27 8.67 -11.70
CA ARG A 285 17.35 9.68 -11.65
C ARG A 285 17.09 10.93 -12.50
N ASN A 286 16.38 10.79 -13.59
CA ASN A 286 16.11 11.87 -14.55
C ASN A 286 14.84 12.69 -14.23
N LYS A 287 14.16 12.40 -13.13
CA LYS A 287 12.97 13.17 -12.70
C LYS A 287 13.43 14.50 -12.07
N LYS A 288 12.88 15.63 -12.55
CA LYS A 288 13.16 16.98 -12.07
C LYS A 288 11.94 17.54 -11.33
N ASP A 289 12.15 18.60 -10.53
CA ASP A 289 11.09 19.36 -9.82
C ASP A 289 10.17 18.46 -8.97
N THR A 290 10.79 17.61 -8.16
CA THR A 290 10.10 16.60 -7.36
C THR A 290 10.15 16.98 -5.87
N PRO A 291 9.27 16.42 -5.01
CA PRO A 291 9.33 16.59 -3.55
C PRO A 291 10.70 16.20 -2.94
N TRP A 292 11.47 15.33 -3.62
CA TRP A 292 12.83 14.97 -3.22
C TRP A 292 13.76 16.17 -3.06
N ASN A 293 13.60 17.22 -3.89
CA ASN A 293 14.41 18.41 -3.80
C ASN A 293 14.18 19.17 -2.49
N GLN A 294 12.95 19.17 -1.98
CA GLN A 294 12.59 19.74 -0.67
C GLN A 294 13.09 18.85 0.48
N PHE A 295 13.19 17.52 0.26
CA PHE A 295 13.70 16.60 1.27
C PHE A 295 15.19 16.74 1.52
N LYS A 296 15.96 17.14 0.52
CA LYS A 296 17.41 17.34 0.61
C LYS A 296 17.83 18.55 1.45
N ILE A 297 16.99 19.58 1.57
CA ILE A 297 17.23 20.78 2.36
C ILE A 297 16.96 20.48 3.84
#